data_4ed027e229e0b6b2da989a1e00bcbf2d
#
_entry.id   4ed027e229e0b6b2da989a1e00bcbf2d
#
_cell.length_a   1.000
_cell.length_b   1.000
_cell.length_c   1.000
_cell.angle_alpha   90.00
_cell.angle_beta   90.00
_cell.angle_gamma   90.00
#
_symmetry.space_group_name_H-M   'P 1'
#
loop_
_entity.id
_entity.type
_entity.pdbx_description
1 polymer ?
#
loop_
_entity_poly.entity_id
_entity_poly.type
_entity_poly.pdbx_seq_one_letter_code
_entity_poly.pdbx_strand_id
1 'polypeptide(L)'
;PNFRAYLLEQGYIEEIGENGSRVVVTPAGRAATKIDCSRRGIASLAGIEYFPLLEELNCCMNMISTLDLTQNPRLVKLDCSGNCLKSLDVSHNSVLMELRCMLNELVALETDRNPKLTVLHCAFNRSLKALDVTGNPLLKELVCTENSLSSLDVSHNLELKKLMCGNGFVKKNRLETLD
;
A
#
# COMPACT_ATOMS: atom_id res chain seq x y z
N PRO A 1 3.91 15.58 -14.13
CA PRO A 1 3.04 15.81 -12.97
C PRO A 1 3.70 15.23 -11.73
N ASN A 2 3.71 15.98 -10.65
CA ASN A 2 4.27 15.54 -9.38
C ASN A 2 3.21 15.64 -8.29
N PHE A 3 3.47 15.02 -7.14
CA PHE A 3 2.53 15.01 -6.02
C PHE A 3 2.24 16.42 -5.49
N ARG A 4 3.25 17.32 -5.48
CA ARG A 4 3.06 18.74 -5.11
C ARG A 4 2.00 19.43 -5.98
N ALA A 5 2.05 19.23 -7.31
CA ALA A 5 1.05 19.81 -8.21
C ALA A 5 -0.36 19.27 -7.91
N TYR A 6 -0.49 17.98 -7.61
CA TYR A 6 -1.74 17.40 -7.16
C TYR A 6 -2.24 18.05 -5.87
N LEU A 7 -1.38 18.21 -4.86
CA LEU A 7 -1.76 18.81 -3.58
C LEU A 7 -2.20 20.28 -3.73
N LEU A 8 -1.57 21.05 -4.63
CA LEU A 8 -1.98 22.41 -4.99
C LEU A 8 -3.37 22.41 -5.66
N GLU A 9 -3.59 21.53 -6.64
CA GLU A 9 -4.87 21.39 -7.35
C GLU A 9 -6.02 21.06 -6.37
N GLN A 10 -5.76 20.26 -5.33
CA GLN A 10 -6.74 19.90 -4.32
C GLN A 10 -6.90 20.97 -3.22
N GLY A 11 -6.10 22.04 -3.23
CA GLY A 11 -6.10 23.04 -2.18
C GLY A 11 -5.57 22.54 -0.83
N TYR A 12 -4.83 21.44 -0.81
CA TYR A 12 -4.23 20.89 0.42
C TYR A 12 -2.95 21.63 0.84
N ILE A 13 -2.30 22.28 -0.11
CA ILE A 13 -1.15 23.16 0.11
C ILE A 13 -1.32 24.45 -0.64
N GLU A 14 -0.60 25.48 -0.20
CA GLU A 14 -0.48 26.78 -0.87
C GLU A 14 0.99 27.13 -1.03
N GLU A 15 1.29 27.83 -2.11
CA GLU A 15 2.59 28.47 -2.34
C GLU A 15 2.52 29.93 -1.90
N ILE A 16 3.36 30.31 -0.95
CA ILE A 16 3.43 31.67 -0.41
C ILE A 16 4.82 32.26 -0.57
N GLY A 17 4.89 33.60 -0.47
CA GLY A 17 6.13 34.35 -0.66
C GLY A 17 6.42 34.68 -2.13
N GLU A 18 7.51 35.45 -2.37
CA GLU A 18 7.93 35.80 -3.72
C GLU A 18 8.23 34.51 -4.52
N ASN A 19 7.59 34.40 -5.69
CA ASN A 19 7.72 33.24 -6.62
C ASN A 19 7.40 31.87 -6.00
N GLY A 20 6.51 31.79 -5.00
CA GLY A 20 6.13 30.52 -4.40
C GLY A 20 7.27 29.85 -3.61
N SER A 21 8.15 30.64 -3.01
CA SER A 21 9.36 30.15 -2.32
C SER A 21 9.08 29.28 -1.09
N ARG A 22 7.87 29.31 -0.54
CA ARG A 22 7.43 28.50 0.60
C ARG A 22 6.16 27.75 0.27
N VAL A 23 6.07 26.53 0.78
CA VAL A 23 4.86 25.71 0.72
C VAL A 23 4.30 25.55 2.13
N VAL A 24 3.02 25.76 2.31
CA VAL A 24 2.32 25.54 3.57
C VAL A 24 1.14 24.61 3.36
N VAL A 25 0.90 23.76 4.36
CA VAL A 25 -0.29 22.93 4.37
C VAL A 25 -1.47 23.76 4.86
N THR A 26 -2.54 23.80 4.06
CA THR A 26 -3.76 24.53 4.36
C THR A 26 -4.54 23.91 5.52
N PRO A 27 -5.54 24.57 6.09
CA PRO A 27 -6.46 23.95 7.03
C PRO A 27 -7.16 22.71 6.44
N ALA A 28 -7.55 22.75 5.17
CA ALA A 28 -8.12 21.59 4.46
C ALA A 28 -7.13 20.43 4.36
N GLY A 29 -5.86 20.71 4.03
CA GLY A 29 -4.81 19.71 4.01
C GLY A 29 -4.55 19.09 5.38
N ARG A 30 -4.51 19.89 6.44
CA ARG A 30 -4.31 19.40 7.82
C ARG A 30 -5.45 18.50 8.30
N ALA A 31 -6.67 18.72 7.81
CA ALA A 31 -7.87 17.95 8.13
C ALA A 31 -8.10 16.77 7.16
N ALA A 32 -7.26 16.61 6.14
CA ALA A 32 -7.46 15.59 5.14
C ALA A 32 -7.27 14.19 5.73
N THR A 33 -8.31 13.36 5.63
CA THR A 33 -8.31 11.95 6.02
C THR A 33 -8.23 11.02 4.80
N LYS A 34 -8.44 11.56 3.59
CA LYS A 34 -8.41 10.79 2.34
C LYS A 34 -7.64 11.53 1.26
N ILE A 35 -6.76 10.80 0.58
CA ILE A 35 -6.04 11.27 -0.59
C ILE A 35 -6.17 10.21 -1.69
N ASP A 36 -6.70 10.63 -2.84
CA ASP A 36 -6.70 9.83 -4.07
C ASP A 36 -5.92 10.55 -5.17
N CYS A 37 -4.69 10.14 -5.32
CA CYS A 37 -3.79 10.64 -6.36
C CYS A 37 -3.46 9.58 -7.41
N SER A 38 -4.39 8.62 -7.62
CA SER A 38 -4.22 7.53 -8.57
C SER A 38 -4.11 8.01 -10.02
N ARG A 39 -3.38 7.26 -10.86
CA ARG A 39 -3.29 7.45 -12.32
C ARG A 39 -2.81 8.83 -12.77
N ARG A 40 -1.86 9.42 -12.03
CA ARG A 40 -1.36 10.77 -12.31
C ARG A 40 0.11 10.80 -12.78
N GLY A 41 0.73 9.65 -13.00
CA GLY A 41 2.13 9.55 -13.40
C GLY A 41 3.10 10.08 -12.32
N ILE A 42 2.71 9.99 -11.04
CA ILE A 42 3.49 10.47 -9.90
C ILE A 42 4.63 9.49 -9.63
N ALA A 43 5.86 10.00 -9.51
CA ALA A 43 7.03 9.19 -9.20
C ALA A 43 7.41 9.20 -7.70
N SER A 44 6.94 10.18 -6.93
CA SER A 44 7.25 10.33 -5.50
C SER A 44 6.08 10.96 -4.76
N LEU A 45 5.78 10.46 -3.57
CA LEU A 45 4.82 11.06 -2.64
C LEU A 45 5.51 11.87 -1.53
N ALA A 46 6.72 12.43 -1.78
CA ALA A 46 7.33 13.34 -0.84
C ALA A 46 6.35 14.48 -0.51
N GLY A 47 6.09 14.70 0.79
CA GLY A 47 5.04 15.59 1.29
C GLY A 47 3.87 14.86 1.94
N ILE A 48 3.74 13.51 1.76
CA ILE A 48 2.67 12.73 2.41
C ILE A 48 2.80 12.71 3.93
N GLU A 49 4.02 12.89 4.45
CA GLU A 49 4.33 12.97 5.88
C GLU A 49 3.64 14.16 6.57
N TYR A 50 3.18 15.15 5.84
CA TYR A 50 2.47 16.32 6.39
C TYR A 50 0.96 16.08 6.58
N PHE A 51 0.48 14.84 6.37
CA PHE A 51 -0.93 14.46 6.51
C PHE A 51 -1.12 13.39 7.61
N PRO A 52 -0.89 13.73 8.91
CA PRO A 52 -0.89 12.74 10.00
C PRO A 52 -2.28 12.18 10.33
N LEU A 53 -3.35 12.80 9.83
CA LEU A 53 -4.74 12.34 10.02
C LEU A 53 -5.20 11.43 8.88
N LEU A 54 -4.33 11.11 7.92
CA LEU A 54 -4.67 10.31 6.74
C LEU A 54 -5.11 8.90 7.13
N GLU A 55 -6.32 8.52 6.73
CA GLU A 55 -6.94 7.22 6.96
C GLU A 55 -7.01 6.39 5.68
N GLU A 56 -7.17 7.04 4.51
CA GLU A 56 -7.25 6.36 3.22
C GLU A 56 -6.29 7.02 2.22
N LEU A 57 -5.40 6.21 1.65
CA LEU A 57 -4.48 6.61 0.58
C LEU A 57 -4.68 5.71 -0.63
N ASN A 58 -5.08 6.30 -1.75
CA ASN A 58 -5.06 5.67 -3.06
C ASN A 58 -4.02 6.37 -3.94
N CYS A 59 -2.91 5.69 -4.18
CA CYS A 59 -1.85 6.14 -5.09
C CYS A 59 -1.58 5.12 -6.20
N CYS A 60 -2.60 4.31 -6.54
CA CYS A 60 -2.45 3.24 -7.53
C CYS A 60 -2.17 3.78 -8.94
N MET A 61 -1.55 2.94 -9.78
CA MET A 61 -1.26 3.22 -11.19
C MET A 61 -0.45 4.51 -11.38
N ASN A 62 0.67 4.58 -10.68
CA ASN A 62 1.67 5.65 -10.76
C ASN A 62 3.06 5.07 -11.09
N MET A 63 4.13 5.81 -10.84
CA MET A 63 5.52 5.39 -11.07
C MET A 63 6.33 5.47 -9.77
N ILE A 64 5.69 5.23 -8.61
CA ILE A 64 6.29 5.37 -7.30
C ILE A 64 7.25 4.21 -7.07
N SER A 65 8.51 4.51 -6.76
CA SER A 65 9.54 3.51 -6.47
C SER A 65 9.86 3.37 -4.97
N THR A 66 9.50 4.38 -4.18
CA THR A 66 9.66 4.40 -2.71
C THR A 66 8.44 5.06 -2.07
N LEU A 67 7.99 4.52 -0.94
CA LEU A 67 6.82 5.04 -0.22
C LEU A 67 7.11 4.98 1.28
N ASP A 68 7.21 6.15 1.90
CA ASP A 68 7.38 6.31 3.34
C ASP A 68 6.04 6.71 3.97
N LEU A 69 5.50 5.85 4.85
CA LEU A 69 4.23 6.04 5.55
C LEU A 69 4.40 6.10 7.07
N THR A 70 5.63 6.29 7.55
CA THR A 70 5.95 6.33 8.99
C THR A 70 5.20 7.44 9.73
N GLN A 71 4.89 8.55 9.05
CA GLN A 71 4.17 9.69 9.62
C GLN A 71 2.65 9.64 9.39
N ASN A 72 2.12 8.51 8.88
CA ASN A 72 0.69 8.33 8.64
C ASN A 72 0.10 7.18 9.51
N PRO A 73 0.21 7.23 10.85
CA PRO A 73 -0.12 6.10 11.73
C PRO A 73 -1.62 5.77 11.79
N ARG A 74 -2.47 6.65 11.27
CA ARG A 74 -3.93 6.45 11.23
C ARG A 74 -4.41 5.74 9.98
N LEU A 75 -3.49 5.32 9.09
CA LEU A 75 -3.86 4.73 7.81
C LEU A 75 -4.60 3.41 8.01
N VAL A 76 -5.84 3.37 7.51
CA VAL A 76 -6.75 2.22 7.56
C VAL A 76 -6.78 1.50 6.22
N LYS A 77 -6.68 2.26 5.11
CA LYS A 77 -6.70 1.72 3.74
C LYS A 77 -5.56 2.29 2.91
N LEU A 78 -4.81 1.39 2.30
CA LEU A 78 -3.75 1.71 1.35
C LEU A 78 -3.98 0.97 0.04
N ASP A 79 -4.06 1.70 -1.07
CA ASP A 79 -3.91 1.14 -2.41
C ASP A 79 -2.71 1.80 -3.11
N CYS A 80 -1.63 1.04 -3.20
CA CYS A 80 -0.41 1.40 -3.94
C CYS A 80 -0.15 0.46 -5.12
N SER A 81 -1.19 -0.20 -5.62
CA SER A 81 -1.10 -1.14 -6.75
C SER A 81 -0.63 -0.46 -8.03
N GLY A 82 0.09 -1.20 -8.89
CA GLY A 82 0.53 -0.69 -10.19
C GLY A 82 1.55 0.44 -10.05
N ASN A 83 2.60 0.19 -9.29
CA ASN A 83 3.75 1.08 -9.10
C ASN A 83 5.07 0.32 -9.34
N CYS A 84 6.19 0.89 -8.94
CA CYS A 84 7.53 0.33 -9.10
C CYS A 84 8.20 0.02 -7.75
N LEU A 85 7.38 -0.30 -6.71
CA LEU A 85 7.88 -0.54 -5.35
C LEU A 85 8.66 -1.86 -5.28
N LYS A 86 9.90 -1.82 -4.78
CA LYS A 86 10.72 -3.00 -4.49
C LYS A 86 10.60 -3.45 -3.03
N SER A 87 10.20 -2.53 -2.16
CA SER A 87 9.92 -2.76 -0.74
C SER A 87 8.73 -1.90 -0.33
N LEU A 88 8.01 -2.32 0.69
CA LEU A 88 6.91 -1.59 1.30
C LEU A 88 6.94 -1.87 2.80
N ASP A 89 7.18 -0.84 3.59
CA ASP A 89 7.12 -0.90 5.05
C ASP A 89 5.79 -0.32 5.54
N VAL A 90 4.97 -1.16 6.18
CA VAL A 90 3.69 -0.81 6.79
C VAL A 90 3.70 -1.04 8.31
N SER A 91 4.86 -1.26 8.91
CA SER A 91 5.02 -1.57 10.33
C SER A 91 4.51 -0.46 11.26
N HIS A 92 4.51 0.80 10.79
CA HIS A 92 4.01 1.97 11.53
C HIS A 92 2.50 2.20 11.37
N ASN A 93 1.82 1.39 10.55
CA ASN A 93 0.40 1.54 10.23
C ASN A 93 -0.43 0.43 10.91
N SER A 94 -0.32 0.31 12.24
CA SER A 94 -0.89 -0.80 13.03
C SER A 94 -2.42 -0.90 13.02
N VAL A 95 -3.11 0.13 12.50
CA VAL A 95 -4.56 0.14 12.33
C VAL A 95 -5.00 -0.21 10.90
N LEU A 96 -4.06 -0.57 10.02
CA LEU A 96 -4.32 -0.91 8.63
C LEU A 96 -5.25 -2.12 8.53
N MET A 97 -6.35 -1.98 7.78
CA MET A 97 -7.36 -3.00 7.55
C MET A 97 -7.38 -3.50 6.10
N GLU A 98 -7.04 -2.63 5.16
CA GLU A 98 -7.00 -2.97 3.73
C GLU A 98 -5.65 -2.56 3.13
N LEU A 99 -4.93 -3.54 2.58
CA LEU A 99 -3.68 -3.32 1.84
C LEU A 99 -3.81 -3.90 0.44
N ARG A 100 -3.70 -3.03 -0.58
CA ARG A 100 -3.58 -3.40 -1.98
C ARG A 100 -2.24 -2.90 -2.51
N CYS A 101 -1.37 -3.84 -2.87
CA CYS A 101 -0.02 -3.58 -3.39
C CYS A 101 0.30 -4.46 -4.60
N MET A 102 -0.74 -4.82 -5.35
CA MET A 102 -0.60 -5.63 -6.57
C MET A 102 0.23 -4.92 -7.65
N LEU A 103 0.80 -5.69 -8.61
CA LEU A 103 1.50 -5.12 -9.76
C LEU A 103 2.63 -4.17 -9.32
N ASN A 104 3.52 -4.68 -8.46
CA ASN A 104 4.75 -4.03 -8.03
C ASN A 104 5.94 -4.97 -8.23
N GLU A 105 7.11 -4.61 -7.71
CA GLU A 105 8.35 -5.39 -7.79
C GLU A 105 8.80 -5.89 -6.40
N LEU A 106 7.84 -6.08 -5.47
CA LEU A 106 8.15 -6.44 -4.09
C LEU A 106 8.90 -7.78 -4.02
N VAL A 107 9.99 -7.80 -3.26
CA VAL A 107 10.79 -9.00 -3.00
C VAL A 107 10.44 -9.65 -1.65
N ALA A 108 9.90 -8.85 -0.72
CA ALA A 108 9.37 -9.25 0.58
C ALA A 108 8.19 -8.35 0.94
N LEU A 109 7.30 -8.85 1.77
CA LEU A 109 6.18 -8.11 2.34
C LEU A 109 5.93 -8.63 3.76
N GLU A 110 6.14 -7.78 4.75
CA GLU A 110 5.93 -8.08 6.16
C GLU A 110 4.65 -7.41 6.64
N THR A 111 3.75 -8.18 7.27
CA THR A 111 2.45 -7.71 7.74
C THR A 111 2.18 -8.10 9.21
N ASP A 112 3.17 -8.61 9.92
CA ASP A 112 3.09 -9.03 11.34
C ASP A 112 2.67 -7.89 12.29
N ARG A 113 2.98 -6.63 11.92
CA ARG A 113 2.60 -5.42 12.66
C ARG A 113 1.21 -4.87 12.30
N ASN A 114 0.45 -5.57 11.46
CA ASN A 114 -0.87 -5.14 11.01
C ASN A 114 -1.97 -6.14 11.44
N PRO A 115 -2.20 -6.36 12.75
CA PRO A 115 -3.12 -7.41 13.23
C PRO A 115 -4.59 -7.16 12.90
N LYS A 116 -4.94 -5.94 12.44
CA LYS A 116 -6.30 -5.58 12.01
C LYS A 116 -6.56 -5.83 10.53
N LEU A 117 -5.57 -6.35 9.79
CA LEU A 117 -5.69 -6.55 8.35
C LEU A 117 -6.79 -7.55 8.03
N THR A 118 -7.76 -7.12 7.21
CA THR A 118 -8.89 -7.93 6.74
C THR A 118 -8.82 -8.24 5.25
N VAL A 119 -8.13 -7.39 4.48
CA VAL A 119 -7.95 -7.55 3.03
C VAL A 119 -6.48 -7.36 2.69
N LEU A 120 -5.87 -8.36 2.06
CA LEU A 120 -4.52 -8.29 1.52
C LEU A 120 -4.52 -8.72 0.05
N HIS A 121 -4.25 -7.77 -0.85
CA HIS A 121 -4.05 -8.03 -2.27
C HIS A 121 -2.60 -7.70 -2.64
N CYS A 122 -1.77 -8.72 -2.81
CA CYS A 122 -0.36 -8.60 -3.17
C CYS A 122 0.02 -9.38 -4.44
N ALA A 123 -0.96 -9.68 -5.29
CA ALA A 123 -0.74 -10.41 -6.55
C ALA A 123 0.21 -9.66 -7.51
N PHE A 124 0.84 -10.41 -8.43
CA PHE A 124 1.73 -9.87 -9.46
C PHE A 124 2.98 -9.15 -8.90
N ASN A 125 3.50 -9.61 -7.76
CA ASN A 125 4.83 -9.27 -7.27
C ASN A 125 5.76 -10.46 -7.55
N ARG A 126 6.21 -10.58 -8.77
CA ARG A 126 6.86 -11.79 -9.32
C ARG A 126 8.16 -12.19 -8.63
N SER A 127 8.72 -11.34 -7.79
CA SER A 127 9.92 -11.61 -6.99
C SER A 127 9.59 -11.98 -5.54
N LEU A 128 8.31 -11.93 -5.12
CA LEU A 128 7.87 -12.29 -3.77
C LEU A 128 7.89 -13.82 -3.61
N LYS A 129 8.82 -14.31 -2.77
CA LYS A 129 9.09 -15.75 -2.59
C LYS A 129 8.45 -16.34 -1.34
N ALA A 130 8.16 -15.51 -0.36
CA ALA A 130 7.54 -15.90 0.91
C ALA A 130 6.49 -14.85 1.31
N LEU A 131 5.44 -15.30 1.96
CA LEU A 131 4.40 -14.44 2.53
C LEU A 131 3.95 -15.10 3.84
N ASP A 132 4.16 -14.40 4.95
CA ASP A 132 3.68 -14.80 6.26
C ASP A 132 2.43 -13.96 6.61
N VAL A 133 1.32 -14.64 6.85
CA VAL A 133 0.04 -14.02 7.24
C VAL A 133 -0.43 -14.51 8.62
N THR A 134 0.41 -15.23 9.36
CA THR A 134 0.08 -15.76 10.70
C THR A 134 -0.23 -14.64 11.70
N GLY A 135 0.39 -13.48 11.54
CA GLY A 135 0.14 -12.26 12.32
C GLY A 135 -1.17 -11.52 11.97
N ASN A 136 -1.97 -12.03 11.02
CA ASN A 136 -3.19 -11.36 10.54
C ASN A 136 -4.46 -12.20 10.80
N PRO A 137 -4.84 -12.44 12.06
CA PRO A 137 -5.94 -13.38 12.40
C PRO A 137 -7.32 -12.95 11.90
N LEU A 138 -7.50 -11.66 11.58
CA LEU A 138 -8.77 -11.12 11.07
C LEU A 138 -8.86 -11.12 9.53
N LEU A 139 -7.88 -11.75 8.83
CA LEU A 139 -7.82 -11.74 7.38
C LEU A 139 -9.02 -12.49 6.78
N LYS A 140 -9.79 -11.81 5.91
CA LYS A 140 -10.99 -12.32 5.24
C LYS A 140 -10.79 -12.56 3.76
N GLU A 141 -9.90 -11.78 3.15
CA GLU A 141 -9.60 -11.88 1.72
C GLU A 141 -8.10 -11.79 1.49
N LEU A 142 -7.53 -12.83 0.86
CA LEU A 142 -6.13 -12.90 0.45
C LEU A 142 -6.05 -13.17 -1.06
N VAL A 143 -5.41 -12.25 -1.78
CA VAL A 143 -5.11 -12.40 -3.21
C VAL A 143 -3.60 -12.27 -3.41
N CYS A 144 -2.93 -13.41 -3.64
CA CYS A 144 -1.48 -13.51 -3.79
C CYS A 144 -1.05 -14.31 -5.03
N THR A 145 -1.88 -14.33 -6.07
CA THR A 145 -1.59 -14.99 -7.35
C THR A 145 -0.40 -14.34 -8.05
N GLU A 146 0.21 -15.03 -9.02
CA GLU A 146 1.29 -14.50 -9.87
C GLU A 146 2.50 -13.96 -9.07
N ASN A 147 2.84 -14.61 -7.96
CA ASN A 147 4.06 -14.41 -7.20
C ASN A 147 5.06 -15.54 -7.45
N SER A 148 6.04 -15.75 -6.58
CA SER A 148 6.97 -16.88 -6.62
C SER A 148 6.96 -17.66 -5.30
N LEU A 149 5.81 -17.71 -4.62
CA LEU A 149 5.65 -18.39 -3.33
C LEU A 149 5.86 -19.89 -3.49
N SER A 150 6.63 -20.50 -2.59
CA SER A 150 6.84 -21.95 -2.49
C SER A 150 5.90 -22.62 -1.47
N SER A 151 5.46 -21.88 -0.48
CA SER A 151 4.51 -22.32 0.55
C SER A 151 3.62 -21.16 0.97
N LEU A 152 2.49 -21.46 1.55
CA LEU A 152 1.57 -20.51 2.16
C LEU A 152 0.83 -21.21 3.30
N ASP A 153 1.03 -20.69 4.52
CA ASP A 153 0.29 -21.13 5.71
C ASP A 153 -0.83 -20.13 6.00
N VAL A 154 -2.07 -20.59 5.97
CA VAL A 154 -3.28 -19.84 6.32
C VAL A 154 -4.02 -20.45 7.51
N SER A 155 -3.40 -21.39 8.22
CA SER A 155 -4.01 -22.11 9.35
C SER A 155 -4.44 -21.19 10.50
N HIS A 156 -3.82 -20.00 10.62
CA HIS A 156 -4.15 -19.00 11.63
C HIS A 156 -5.21 -17.98 11.17
N ASN A 157 -5.62 -18.01 9.89
CA ASN A 157 -6.55 -17.04 9.32
C ASN A 157 -7.98 -17.61 9.30
N LEU A 158 -8.55 -17.88 10.46
CA LEU A 158 -9.83 -18.57 10.63
C LEU A 158 -11.05 -17.81 10.05
N GLU A 159 -10.91 -16.50 9.83
CA GLU A 159 -11.92 -15.65 9.21
C GLU A 159 -11.83 -15.63 7.67
N LEU A 160 -10.86 -16.35 7.06
CA LEU A 160 -10.60 -16.28 5.63
C LEU A 160 -11.79 -16.83 4.82
N LYS A 161 -12.36 -15.99 3.95
CA LYS A 161 -13.51 -16.31 3.10
C LYS A 161 -13.15 -16.38 1.63
N LYS A 162 -12.08 -15.69 1.23
CA LYS A 162 -11.61 -15.66 -0.15
C LYS A 162 -10.10 -15.82 -0.18
N LEU A 163 -9.64 -16.89 -0.81
CA LEU A 163 -8.23 -17.17 -1.07
C LEU A 163 -8.00 -17.31 -2.57
N MET A 164 -7.13 -16.47 -3.11
CA MET A 164 -6.65 -16.56 -4.49
C MET A 164 -5.12 -16.64 -4.46
N CYS A 165 -4.60 -17.86 -4.41
CA CYS A 165 -3.15 -18.16 -4.41
C CYS A 165 -2.71 -18.99 -5.61
N GLY A 166 -3.66 -19.33 -6.50
CA GLY A 166 -3.46 -20.21 -7.65
C GLY A 166 -2.66 -19.55 -8.79
N ASN A 167 -2.66 -20.24 -9.89
CA ASN A 167 -1.85 -19.95 -11.04
C ASN A 167 -2.65 -19.19 -12.09
N GLY A 168 -2.18 -18.00 -12.47
CA GLY A 168 -2.64 -17.30 -13.65
C GLY A 168 -1.84 -17.68 -14.91
N PHE A 169 -1.83 -16.81 -15.92
CA PHE A 169 -1.38 -17.14 -17.27
C PHE A 169 0.14 -17.13 -17.49
N VAL A 170 0.98 -16.54 -16.62
CA VAL A 170 2.38 -16.22 -16.97
C VAL A 170 3.43 -16.77 -16.00
N LYS A 171 3.29 -16.59 -14.69
CA LYS A 171 4.16 -17.20 -13.67
C LYS A 171 3.32 -17.75 -12.53
N LYS A 172 3.80 -18.86 -11.97
CA LYS A 172 3.04 -19.64 -11.01
C LYS A 172 3.70 -19.50 -9.65
N ASN A 173 2.89 -19.28 -8.61
CA ASN A 173 3.30 -19.76 -7.30
C ASN A 173 3.67 -21.25 -7.44
N ARG A 174 4.76 -21.62 -6.80
CA ARG A 174 5.22 -23.03 -6.78
C ARG A 174 4.86 -23.64 -5.44
N LEU A 175 3.59 -23.49 -5.04
CA LEU A 175 3.12 -24.02 -3.76
C LEU A 175 3.31 -25.54 -3.74
N GLU A 176 4.17 -25.99 -2.84
CA GLU A 176 4.38 -27.41 -2.51
C GLU A 176 3.47 -27.79 -1.35
N THR A 177 3.13 -26.82 -0.47
CA THR A 177 2.21 -26.97 0.66
C THR A 177 1.24 -25.79 0.72
N LEU A 178 0.02 -26.09 1.12
CA LEU A 178 -1.02 -25.14 1.48
C LEU A 178 -1.69 -25.69 2.74
N ASP A 179 -1.40 -25.09 3.88
CA ASP A 179 -1.89 -25.49 5.21
C ASP A 179 -2.90 -24.49 5.74
#